data_b168cc45839b2c0f4af2b5dc80f1d48b
#
_entry.id   b168cc45839b2c0f4af2b5dc80f1d48b
#
_cell.length_a   1.000
_cell.length_b   1.000
_cell.length_c   1.000
_cell.angle_alpha   90.00
_cell.angle_beta   90.00
_cell.angle_gamma   90.00
#
_symmetry.space_group_name_H-M   'P 1'
#
loop_
_entity.id
_entity.type
_entity.pdbx_description
1 polymer ?
#
loop_
_entity_poly.entity_id
_entity_poly.type
_entity_poly.pdbx_seq_one_letter_code
_entity_poly.pdbx_strand_id
1 'polypeptide(L)'
;MYTPLRTPFTSMSFCPDVPSNALGPNEYNSGKNVEADVRSIKKIFGEIQICSTITDMPIFMEGGFRSETNWVYIVATRNSSSQGKWWMITATGITNITPGVGANPSVYLPGYTEDLNITFSWVGNVFFMNDTLSNPMYFLPTSNEITVTSNAAWNYEPGVTSTTAGFVRNYCSPNVGNILVAGNLTKVIGGTTYNYPTTVRWSQAFANTGVPATWEPTLSNVANEQEVPVRGPLIDGFFLGGNFYVCSYWDTVVFSPISYQNSTAPIFGVRLLNQGRGLINNNCWTNTDANVYGIDARDIWVFNGSEFSSLGNQKVKDYFFNNLSPVYSQRMFMVNNTQKYQIEIYYPDLTSTGWCNKMLSYRYDLQVWNAPKDIQNACMGTEGPRWVDSSPDYFNLSSRAVVYAKGGVSSSRLIETAITNAFVGSAIDSQFERTNVALQTDKGPVPYSNKVYVHRLLPEIAGTGKINITVGGANATAQTPTYGQTGTTSIDTDTPWVTTQQNSVRTVAVKFGSNDATDTWKMSAMNWQATVTEDAF
;
A
#
# COMPACT_ATOMS: atom_id res chain seq x y z
N MET A 1 -43.79 24.75 5.65
CA MET A 1 -42.81 24.94 6.75
C MET A 1 -41.57 24.15 6.39
N TYR A 2 -40.39 24.75 6.46
CA TYR A 2 -39.15 24.02 6.17
C TYR A 2 -38.81 23.09 7.32
N THR A 3 -38.47 21.85 7.01
CA THR A 3 -37.99 20.86 7.99
C THR A 3 -36.48 20.97 8.06
N PRO A 4 -35.89 21.30 9.21
CA PRO A 4 -34.44 21.26 9.37
C PRO A 4 -34.00 19.79 9.43
N LEU A 5 -33.05 19.43 8.59
CA LEU A 5 -32.44 18.08 8.53
C LEU A 5 -30.94 18.23 8.65
N ARG A 6 -30.28 17.31 9.33
CA ARG A 6 -28.81 17.31 9.47
C ARG A 6 -28.23 15.94 9.15
N THR A 7 -27.18 15.91 8.35
CA THR A 7 -26.42 14.69 8.05
C THR A 7 -24.97 14.87 8.49
N PRO A 8 -24.51 14.19 9.54
CA PRO A 8 -23.11 14.19 9.92
C PRO A 8 -22.28 13.28 9.00
N PHE A 9 -21.00 13.61 8.85
CA PHE A 9 -20.02 12.80 8.10
C PHE A 9 -18.97 12.21 9.06
N THR A 10 -19.41 11.33 9.95
CA THR A 10 -18.56 10.70 10.97
C THR A 10 -18.06 9.36 10.48
N SER A 11 -16.73 9.13 10.50
CA SER A 11 -16.09 7.86 10.15
C SER A 11 -16.66 7.23 8.87
N MET A 12 -16.75 8.03 7.81
CA MET A 12 -17.35 7.63 6.54
C MET A 12 -16.50 6.56 5.86
N SER A 13 -17.10 5.42 5.51
CA SER A 13 -16.45 4.34 4.79
C SER A 13 -16.85 4.33 3.31
N PHE A 14 -15.85 4.20 2.44
CA PHE A 14 -16.06 3.95 1.02
C PHE A 14 -16.52 2.50 0.82
N CYS A 15 -17.72 2.31 0.28
CA CYS A 15 -18.37 1.02 0.11
C CYS A 15 -19.04 0.92 -1.28
N PRO A 16 -18.26 0.90 -2.36
CA PRO A 16 -18.79 0.90 -3.73
C PRO A 16 -19.53 -0.38 -4.10
N ASP A 17 -19.23 -1.51 -3.44
CA ASP A 17 -19.89 -2.80 -3.69
C ASP A 17 -21.27 -2.90 -3.01
N VAL A 18 -21.57 -1.94 -2.11
CA VAL A 18 -22.87 -1.90 -1.42
C VAL A 18 -23.90 -1.18 -2.32
N PRO A 19 -25.04 -1.81 -2.63
CA PRO A 19 -26.11 -1.15 -3.36
C PRO A 19 -26.58 0.14 -2.66
N SER A 20 -26.92 1.17 -3.42
CA SER A 20 -27.32 2.48 -2.89
C SER A 20 -28.39 2.43 -1.81
N ASN A 21 -29.35 1.52 -1.94
CA ASN A 21 -30.44 1.35 -0.98
C ASN A 21 -30.05 0.59 0.31
N ALA A 22 -28.88 -0.05 0.31
CA ALA A 22 -28.35 -0.79 1.46
C ALA A 22 -27.22 -0.07 2.18
N LEU A 23 -26.83 1.14 1.73
CA LEU A 23 -25.77 1.93 2.37
C LEU A 23 -26.14 2.27 3.82
N GLY A 24 -25.23 1.94 4.71
CA GLY A 24 -25.32 2.33 6.12
C GLY A 24 -25.20 3.86 6.31
N PRO A 25 -25.52 4.39 7.49
CA PRO A 25 -25.48 5.83 7.75
C PRO A 25 -24.10 6.46 7.54
N ASN A 26 -23.03 5.70 7.77
CA ASN A 26 -21.63 6.14 7.66
C ASN A 26 -20.93 5.53 6.43
N GLU A 27 -21.67 5.22 5.37
CA GLU A 27 -21.13 4.64 4.14
C GLU A 27 -21.43 5.53 2.94
N TYR A 28 -20.54 5.51 1.96
CA TYR A 28 -20.73 6.18 0.66
C TYR A 28 -20.17 5.30 -0.46
N ASN A 29 -20.72 5.44 -1.65
CA ASN A 29 -20.49 4.50 -2.73
C ASN A 29 -19.64 5.04 -3.88
N SER A 30 -19.36 6.33 -3.95
CA SER A 30 -18.53 6.92 -4.99
C SER A 30 -17.68 8.08 -4.46
N GLY A 31 -16.47 8.20 -4.98
CA GLY A 31 -15.56 9.27 -4.60
C GLY A 31 -14.15 9.05 -5.13
N LYS A 32 -13.35 10.09 -5.07
CA LYS A 32 -11.91 10.07 -5.35
C LYS A 32 -11.18 11.17 -4.59
N ASN A 33 -9.94 10.92 -4.22
CA ASN A 33 -9.06 11.91 -3.59
C ASN A 33 -9.67 12.52 -2.31
N VAL A 34 -10.40 11.72 -1.55
CA VAL A 34 -10.97 12.07 -0.24
C VAL A 34 -10.64 11.00 0.78
N GLU A 35 -10.47 11.42 2.02
CA GLU A 35 -10.19 10.51 3.14
C GLU A 35 -11.09 10.81 4.34
N ALA A 36 -11.46 9.75 5.04
CA ALA A 36 -12.24 9.83 6.26
C ALA A 36 -11.39 10.35 7.42
N ASP A 37 -12.00 11.16 8.26
CA ASP A 37 -11.51 11.55 9.57
C ASP A 37 -12.55 11.16 10.62
N VAL A 38 -12.22 11.24 11.92
CA VAL A 38 -13.09 10.79 13.02
C VAL A 38 -14.50 11.42 12.93
N ARG A 39 -14.59 12.72 12.61
CA ARG A 39 -15.86 13.46 12.57
C ARG A 39 -16.07 14.23 11.26
N SER A 40 -15.42 13.81 10.21
CA SER A 40 -15.48 14.53 8.93
C SER A 40 -14.98 13.68 7.79
N ILE A 41 -15.22 14.17 6.58
CA ILE A 41 -14.50 13.75 5.37
C ILE A 41 -13.73 14.95 4.83
N LYS A 42 -12.56 14.73 4.28
CA LYS A 42 -11.67 15.79 3.82
C LYS A 42 -11.02 15.46 2.49
N LYS A 43 -10.64 16.50 1.76
CA LYS A 43 -9.74 16.42 0.62
C LYS A 43 -8.39 15.90 1.08
N ILE A 44 -7.77 15.01 0.32
CA ILE A 44 -6.40 14.55 0.60
C ILE A 44 -5.38 15.67 0.39
N PHE A 45 -4.26 15.55 1.05
CA PHE A 45 -3.08 16.34 0.71
C PHE A 45 -2.38 15.74 -0.53
N GLY A 46 -1.64 16.58 -1.22
CA GLY A 46 -0.91 16.25 -2.43
C GLY A 46 0.52 15.78 -2.18
N GLU A 47 1.36 16.02 -3.13
CA GLU A 47 2.66 15.39 -3.27
C GLU A 47 3.73 16.40 -3.69
N ILE A 48 4.97 16.16 -3.27
CA ILE A 48 6.12 16.96 -3.65
C ILE A 48 7.29 16.08 -4.05
N GLN A 49 8.05 16.49 -5.05
CA GLN A 49 9.30 15.83 -5.41
C GLN A 49 10.40 16.22 -4.42
N ILE A 50 11.11 15.23 -3.86
CA ILE A 50 12.08 15.44 -2.78
C ILE A 50 13.54 15.16 -3.16
N CYS A 51 13.83 14.67 -4.37
CA CYS A 51 15.20 14.47 -4.80
C CYS A 51 15.47 15.08 -6.18
N SER A 52 16.74 15.38 -6.43
CA SER A 52 17.22 15.69 -7.78
C SER A 52 17.16 14.45 -8.67
N THR A 53 17.25 14.67 -9.96
CA THR A 53 17.18 13.61 -10.95
C THR A 53 18.29 12.59 -10.81
N ILE A 54 17.92 11.30 -10.73
CA ILE A 54 18.81 10.15 -10.89
C ILE A 54 18.66 9.66 -12.34
N THR A 55 19.75 9.22 -12.96
CA THR A 55 19.69 8.63 -14.30
C THR A 55 18.89 7.32 -14.28
N ASP A 56 18.23 7.01 -15.36
CA ASP A 56 17.45 5.79 -15.58
C ASP A 56 16.09 5.76 -14.84
N MET A 57 15.28 4.77 -15.18
CA MET A 57 13.92 4.59 -14.67
C MET A 57 13.92 3.80 -13.37
N PRO A 58 13.30 4.27 -12.30
CA PRO A 58 13.16 3.48 -11.07
C PRO A 58 12.20 2.31 -11.28
N ILE A 59 12.56 1.18 -10.69
CA ILE A 59 11.75 -0.05 -10.66
C ILE A 59 11.51 -0.57 -9.24
N PHE A 60 12.28 -0.10 -8.26
CA PHE A 60 12.18 -0.47 -6.86
C PHE A 60 12.67 0.66 -5.97
N MET A 61 12.10 0.77 -4.78
CA MET A 61 12.56 1.66 -3.73
C MET A 61 12.23 1.08 -2.36
N GLU A 62 13.13 1.26 -1.41
CA GLU A 62 12.89 1.00 -0.01
C GLU A 62 13.70 1.96 0.86
N GLY A 63 13.24 2.23 2.09
CA GLY A 63 13.90 3.12 3.03
C GLY A 63 14.23 2.45 4.36
N GLY A 64 15.26 2.95 5.02
CA GLY A 64 15.64 2.46 6.34
C GLY A 64 16.80 3.20 6.95
N PHE A 65 17.13 2.85 8.20
CA PHE A 65 18.23 3.43 8.94
C PHE A 65 19.56 2.77 8.58
N ARG A 66 20.45 3.52 7.92
CA ARG A 66 21.84 3.11 7.73
C ARG A 66 22.68 3.25 9.02
N SER A 67 22.29 4.17 9.89
CA SER A 67 22.80 4.35 11.24
C SER A 67 21.68 4.92 12.12
N GLU A 68 21.93 5.06 13.43
CA GLU A 68 20.91 5.57 14.38
C GLU A 68 20.28 6.91 13.97
N THR A 69 20.99 7.73 13.21
CA THR A 69 20.55 9.08 12.81
C THR A 69 20.48 9.29 11.30
N ASN A 70 20.84 8.30 10.48
CA ASN A 70 20.95 8.47 9.03
C ASN A 70 19.96 7.56 8.30
N TRP A 71 18.83 8.12 7.93
CA TRP A 71 17.85 7.46 7.05
C TRP A 71 18.30 7.56 5.60
N VAL A 72 18.14 6.48 4.85
CA VAL A 72 18.45 6.41 3.42
C VAL A 72 17.30 5.77 2.64
N TYR A 73 17.15 6.17 1.38
CA TYR A 73 16.36 5.42 0.41
C TYR A 73 17.30 4.68 -0.54
N ILE A 74 17.03 3.40 -0.73
CA ILE A 74 17.72 2.55 -1.68
C ILE A 74 16.81 2.36 -2.90
N VAL A 75 17.31 2.71 -4.07
CA VAL A 75 16.54 2.71 -5.32
C VAL A 75 17.24 1.84 -6.34
N ALA A 76 16.52 0.90 -6.94
CA ALA A 76 16.98 0.22 -8.14
C ALA A 76 16.38 0.89 -9.38
N THR A 77 17.21 1.10 -10.37
CA THR A 77 16.82 1.69 -11.67
C THR A 77 17.17 0.77 -12.82
N ARG A 78 16.51 0.97 -13.96
CA ARG A 78 16.85 0.33 -15.21
C ARG A 78 17.00 1.33 -16.35
N ASN A 79 17.85 1.03 -17.32
CA ASN A 79 17.94 1.76 -18.58
C ASN A 79 17.13 1.09 -19.71
N SER A 80 17.10 1.69 -20.89
CA SER A 80 16.42 1.16 -22.06
C SER A 80 16.96 -0.19 -22.57
N SER A 81 18.19 -0.56 -22.19
CA SER A 81 18.85 -1.81 -22.56
C SER A 81 18.63 -2.93 -21.53
N SER A 82 17.66 -2.80 -20.63
CA SER A 82 17.38 -3.76 -19.54
C SER A 82 18.59 -4.01 -18.63
N GLN A 83 19.31 -2.94 -18.30
CA GLN A 83 20.45 -2.96 -17.40
C GLN A 83 20.15 -2.10 -16.18
N GLY A 84 20.54 -2.54 -14.98
CA GLY A 84 20.21 -1.92 -13.71
C GLY A 84 21.37 -1.26 -13.00
N LYS A 85 21.02 -0.26 -12.18
CA LYS A 85 21.88 0.34 -11.17
C LYS A 85 21.16 0.47 -9.84
N TRP A 86 21.94 0.48 -8.78
CA TRP A 86 21.48 0.74 -7.42
C TRP A 86 21.99 2.08 -6.93
N TRP A 87 21.10 2.82 -6.28
CA TRP A 87 21.36 4.15 -5.76
C TRP A 87 20.99 4.25 -4.30
N MET A 88 21.81 4.91 -3.52
CA MET A 88 21.48 5.37 -2.18
C MET A 88 21.19 6.87 -2.23
N ILE A 89 20.04 7.26 -1.70
CA ILE A 89 19.60 8.65 -1.64
C ILE A 89 19.52 9.06 -0.17
N THR A 90 20.18 10.16 0.16
CA THR A 90 20.17 10.79 1.47
C THR A 90 19.63 12.21 1.35
N ALA A 91 19.38 12.87 2.46
CA ALA A 91 19.00 14.28 2.48
C ALA A 91 20.04 15.20 1.82
N THR A 92 21.31 14.78 1.75
CA THR A 92 22.43 15.58 1.25
C THR A 92 22.96 15.17 -0.11
N GLY A 93 22.53 14.03 -0.66
CA GLY A 93 23.05 13.59 -1.94
C GLY A 93 22.58 12.22 -2.43
N ILE A 94 23.04 11.89 -3.62
CA ILE A 94 22.73 10.65 -4.35
C ILE A 94 24.05 9.95 -4.64
N THR A 95 24.16 8.67 -4.28
CA THR A 95 25.37 7.87 -4.44
C THR A 95 25.04 6.59 -5.22
N ASN A 96 25.83 6.28 -6.25
CA ASN A 96 25.75 4.98 -6.91
C ASN A 96 26.41 3.92 -6.00
N ILE A 97 25.65 2.88 -5.67
CA ILE A 97 26.07 1.77 -4.81
C ILE A 97 25.99 0.41 -5.52
N THR A 98 25.90 0.40 -6.83
CA THR A 98 25.86 -0.83 -7.64
C THR A 98 27.06 -1.73 -7.34
N PRO A 99 26.90 -3.06 -7.21
CA PRO A 99 28.02 -3.97 -7.01
C PRO A 99 29.14 -3.77 -8.04
N GLY A 100 30.38 -3.62 -7.56
CA GLY A 100 31.54 -3.36 -8.42
C GLY A 100 31.74 -1.90 -8.84
N VAL A 101 30.94 -0.95 -8.37
CA VAL A 101 31.07 0.48 -8.73
C VAL A 101 32.38 1.09 -8.27
N GLY A 102 32.96 0.59 -7.19
CA GLY A 102 34.27 1.04 -6.69
C GLY A 102 35.41 0.76 -7.67
N ALA A 103 35.32 -0.31 -8.46
CA ALA A 103 36.28 -0.65 -9.51
C ALA A 103 35.89 -0.05 -10.89
N ASN A 104 34.58 0.13 -11.16
CA ASN A 104 34.09 0.67 -12.42
C ASN A 104 32.80 1.48 -12.21
N PRO A 105 32.85 2.82 -12.19
CA PRO A 105 31.69 3.67 -11.99
C PRO A 105 30.62 3.56 -13.08
N SER A 106 30.93 2.96 -14.22
CA SER A 106 29.99 2.74 -15.32
C SER A 106 29.34 1.34 -15.30
N VAL A 107 29.54 0.56 -14.24
CA VAL A 107 28.96 -0.78 -14.14
C VAL A 107 27.43 -0.76 -14.14
N TYR A 108 26.86 -1.73 -14.82
CA TYR A 108 25.43 -2.03 -14.85
C TYR A 108 25.22 -3.53 -14.63
N LEU A 109 24.12 -3.86 -13.96
CA LEU A 109 23.69 -5.27 -13.79
C LEU A 109 22.74 -5.65 -14.95
N PRO A 110 22.92 -6.85 -15.57
CA PRO A 110 22.06 -7.26 -16.67
C PRO A 110 20.69 -7.75 -16.20
N GLY A 111 19.70 -7.78 -17.11
CA GLY A 111 18.40 -8.41 -16.87
C GLY A 111 17.37 -7.56 -16.09
N TYR A 112 17.66 -6.30 -15.81
CA TYR A 112 16.74 -5.43 -15.08
C TYR A 112 15.60 -4.97 -15.99
N THR A 113 14.40 -5.50 -15.73
CA THR A 113 13.17 -5.16 -16.44
C THR A 113 12.18 -4.44 -15.53
N GLU A 114 11.10 -3.92 -16.07
CA GLU A 114 10.03 -3.29 -15.30
C GLU A 114 9.26 -4.27 -14.41
N ASP A 115 9.27 -5.55 -14.78
CA ASP A 115 8.58 -6.63 -14.08
C ASP A 115 9.50 -7.40 -13.12
N LEU A 116 10.69 -6.87 -12.86
CA LEU A 116 11.64 -7.48 -11.94
C LEU A 116 11.11 -7.42 -10.51
N ASN A 117 10.86 -8.58 -9.91
CA ASN A 117 10.41 -8.69 -8.53
C ASN A 117 11.62 -8.60 -7.58
N ILE A 118 11.74 -7.46 -6.92
CA ILE A 118 12.77 -7.25 -5.90
C ILE A 118 12.13 -7.40 -4.52
N THR A 119 12.73 -8.27 -3.68
CA THR A 119 12.36 -8.42 -2.28
C THR A 119 13.49 -7.95 -1.38
N PHE A 120 13.16 -7.58 -0.15
CA PHE A 120 14.12 -6.93 0.75
C PHE A 120 13.82 -7.23 2.21
N SER A 121 14.81 -6.95 3.07
CA SER A 121 14.65 -6.90 4.52
C SER A 121 15.71 -6.00 5.15
N TRP A 122 15.34 -5.29 6.19
CA TRP A 122 16.27 -4.62 7.08
C TRP A 122 16.53 -5.48 8.31
N VAL A 123 17.80 -5.66 8.67
CA VAL A 123 18.22 -6.31 9.91
C VAL A 123 19.18 -5.37 10.62
N GLY A 124 18.71 -4.72 11.68
CA GLY A 124 19.42 -3.57 12.23
C GLY A 124 19.64 -2.53 11.14
N ASN A 125 20.92 -2.21 10.88
CA ASN A 125 21.33 -1.23 9.87
C ASN A 125 21.82 -1.88 8.55
N VAL A 126 21.65 -3.18 8.39
CA VAL A 126 22.03 -3.91 7.16
C VAL A 126 20.80 -4.09 6.28
N PHE A 127 20.90 -3.66 5.04
CA PHE A 127 19.87 -3.86 4.04
C PHE A 127 20.16 -5.11 3.22
N PHE A 128 19.27 -6.09 3.25
CA PHE A 128 19.30 -7.28 2.42
C PHE A 128 18.33 -7.14 1.26
N MET A 129 18.73 -7.59 0.08
CA MET A 129 17.92 -7.52 -1.13
C MET A 129 18.12 -8.74 -2.01
N ASN A 130 17.09 -9.05 -2.78
CA ASN A 130 17.11 -10.12 -3.77
C ASN A 130 16.44 -9.62 -5.06
N ASP A 131 17.19 -9.65 -6.15
CA ASP A 131 16.75 -9.21 -7.48
C ASP A 131 16.26 -10.36 -8.35
N THR A 132 16.13 -11.57 -7.80
CA THR A 132 15.76 -12.81 -8.51
C THR A 132 16.70 -13.23 -9.66
N LEU A 133 17.74 -12.48 -9.93
CA LEU A 133 18.69 -12.70 -11.04
C LEU A 133 20.06 -13.16 -10.56
N SER A 134 20.45 -12.73 -9.36
CA SER A 134 21.75 -13.01 -8.76
C SER A 134 21.62 -13.72 -7.41
N ASN A 135 22.77 -14.04 -6.80
CA ASN A 135 22.80 -14.45 -5.40
C ASN A 135 22.20 -13.31 -4.52
N PRO A 136 21.61 -13.61 -3.36
CA PRO A 136 21.17 -12.59 -2.43
C PRO A 136 22.25 -11.54 -2.15
N MET A 137 21.87 -10.28 -2.09
CA MET A 137 22.76 -9.14 -1.93
C MET A 137 22.55 -8.48 -0.56
N TYR A 138 23.54 -7.74 -0.10
CA TYR A 138 23.43 -6.93 1.11
C TYR A 138 24.23 -5.64 1.00
N PHE A 139 23.79 -4.63 1.76
CA PHE A 139 24.44 -3.34 1.88
C PHE A 139 24.73 -3.04 3.35
N LEU A 140 26.03 -3.03 3.69
CA LEU A 140 26.48 -2.75 5.06
C LEU A 140 26.50 -1.24 5.33
N PRO A 141 26.28 -0.81 6.58
CA PRO A 141 26.31 0.61 6.94
C PRO A 141 27.66 1.28 6.69
N THR A 142 28.75 0.51 6.69
CA THR A 142 30.12 0.99 6.44
C THR A 142 30.57 0.85 4.98
N SER A 143 29.80 0.18 4.14
CA SER A 143 30.15 -0.06 2.73
C SER A 143 29.75 1.12 1.83
N ASN A 144 30.48 1.30 0.73
CA ASN A 144 30.14 2.26 -0.33
C ASN A 144 29.46 1.59 -1.53
N GLU A 145 29.34 0.28 -1.54
CA GLU A 145 28.68 -0.50 -2.58
C GLU A 145 27.96 -1.72 -2.00
N ILE A 146 26.99 -2.20 -2.74
CA ILE A 146 26.28 -3.46 -2.44
C ILE A 146 27.23 -4.64 -2.66
N THR A 147 27.16 -5.61 -1.77
CA THR A 147 27.93 -6.85 -1.87
C THR A 147 27.01 -8.00 -2.27
N VAL A 148 27.40 -8.76 -3.28
CA VAL A 148 26.74 -10.00 -3.68
C VAL A 148 27.25 -11.13 -2.78
N THR A 149 26.36 -11.94 -2.21
CA THR A 149 26.75 -13.12 -1.42
C THR A 149 27.63 -14.04 -2.26
N SER A 150 28.73 -14.50 -1.69
CA SER A 150 29.69 -15.34 -2.42
C SER A 150 29.08 -16.68 -2.88
N ASN A 151 29.53 -17.18 -4.00
CA ASN A 151 29.10 -18.50 -4.50
C ASN A 151 29.36 -19.62 -3.49
N ALA A 152 30.48 -19.57 -2.78
CA ALA A 152 30.81 -20.58 -1.76
C ALA A 152 29.79 -20.59 -0.60
N ALA A 153 29.23 -19.45 -0.24
CA ALA A 153 28.23 -19.38 0.81
C ALA A 153 26.81 -19.73 0.34
N TRP A 154 26.46 -19.39 -0.91
CA TRP A 154 25.11 -19.53 -1.45
C TRP A 154 24.92 -20.79 -2.30
N ASN A 155 25.86 -21.08 -3.22
CA ASN A 155 25.84 -22.23 -4.14
C ASN A 155 26.72 -23.40 -3.63
N TYR A 156 26.58 -23.75 -2.35
CA TYR A 156 27.43 -24.71 -1.65
C TYR A 156 27.28 -26.15 -2.15
N GLU A 157 26.21 -26.48 -2.85
CA GLU A 157 25.93 -27.84 -3.32
C GLU A 157 26.89 -28.23 -4.45
N PRO A 158 27.42 -29.50 -4.45
CA PRO A 158 28.31 -29.97 -5.50
C PRO A 158 27.66 -29.89 -6.89
N GLY A 159 28.37 -29.28 -7.84
CA GLY A 159 27.92 -29.14 -9.23
C GLY A 159 26.93 -28.01 -9.49
N VAL A 160 26.47 -27.32 -8.46
CA VAL A 160 25.63 -26.11 -8.60
C VAL A 160 26.53 -24.93 -8.96
N THR A 161 26.23 -24.30 -10.08
CA THR A 161 26.97 -23.13 -10.59
C THR A 161 26.26 -21.80 -10.32
N SER A 162 24.94 -21.85 -10.17
CA SER A 162 24.10 -20.69 -9.86
C SER A 162 22.83 -21.13 -9.17
N THR A 163 22.36 -20.35 -8.19
CA THR A 163 21.04 -20.47 -7.59
C THR A 163 20.43 -19.09 -7.53
N THR A 164 19.17 -18.96 -7.94
CA THR A 164 18.37 -17.74 -7.71
C THR A 164 17.15 -18.07 -6.85
N ALA A 165 16.61 -17.07 -6.16
CA ALA A 165 15.43 -17.22 -5.30
C ALA A 165 14.32 -16.27 -5.75
N GLY A 166 13.07 -16.70 -5.64
CA GLY A 166 11.91 -15.86 -5.91
C GLY A 166 11.72 -14.77 -4.85
N PHE A 167 12.11 -15.04 -3.60
CA PHE A 167 12.15 -14.05 -2.53
C PHE A 167 13.26 -14.35 -1.52
N VAL A 168 13.69 -13.30 -0.79
CA VAL A 168 14.55 -13.40 0.41
C VAL A 168 13.99 -12.47 1.46
N ARG A 169 13.70 -12.99 2.67
CA ARG A 169 13.17 -12.24 3.81
C ARG A 169 13.92 -12.55 5.09
N ASN A 170 13.91 -11.63 6.02
CA ASN A 170 14.47 -11.86 7.36
C ASN A 170 13.44 -12.48 8.29
N TYR A 171 13.91 -13.38 9.13
CA TYR A 171 13.21 -13.89 10.30
C TYR A 171 14.10 -13.71 11.53
N CYS A 172 13.59 -13.02 12.54
CA CYS A 172 14.25 -12.89 13.82
C CYS A 172 13.67 -13.91 14.80
N SER A 173 14.41 -14.99 15.01
CA SER A 173 14.04 -16.01 15.99
C SER A 173 14.44 -15.57 17.40
N PRO A 174 13.53 -15.58 18.39
CA PRO A 174 13.87 -15.26 19.79
C PRO A 174 14.99 -16.11 20.39
N ASN A 175 15.14 -17.36 19.91
CA ASN A 175 16.07 -18.34 20.46
C ASN A 175 17.36 -18.52 19.64
N VAL A 176 17.38 -18.10 18.38
CA VAL A 176 18.46 -18.42 17.44
C VAL A 176 19.13 -17.16 16.87
N GLY A 177 18.44 -16.04 16.83
CA GLY A 177 18.88 -14.80 16.21
C GLY A 177 18.29 -14.56 14.83
N ASN A 178 18.90 -13.69 14.03
CA ASN A 178 18.42 -13.40 12.69
C ASN A 178 18.80 -14.52 11.72
N ILE A 179 17.88 -14.84 10.83
CA ILE A 179 18.04 -15.84 9.77
C ILE A 179 17.45 -15.22 8.51
N LEU A 180 18.12 -15.35 7.38
CA LEU A 180 17.50 -15.07 6.10
C LEU A 180 16.79 -16.32 5.58
N VAL A 181 15.59 -16.15 5.07
CA VAL A 181 14.76 -17.20 4.47
C VAL A 181 14.54 -16.87 3.01
N ALA A 182 14.92 -17.79 2.14
CA ALA A 182 14.75 -17.73 0.68
C ALA A 182 13.77 -18.80 0.23
N GLY A 183 12.96 -18.52 -0.79
CA GLY A 183 12.03 -19.50 -1.33
C GLY A 183 11.87 -19.40 -2.85
N ASN A 184 11.26 -20.44 -3.45
CA ASN A 184 11.09 -20.55 -4.89
C ASN A 184 12.46 -20.52 -5.61
N LEU A 185 13.22 -21.60 -5.42
CA LEU A 185 14.61 -21.66 -5.88
C LEU A 185 14.70 -22.15 -7.33
N THR A 186 15.64 -21.58 -8.08
CA THR A 186 16.05 -22.09 -9.38
C THR A 186 17.55 -22.35 -9.34
N LYS A 187 17.99 -23.59 -9.60
CA LYS A 187 19.39 -24.02 -9.53
C LYS A 187 19.89 -24.42 -10.93
N VAL A 188 21.13 -24.05 -11.27
CA VAL A 188 21.83 -24.54 -12.47
C VAL A 188 22.85 -25.58 -12.03
N ILE A 189 22.65 -26.81 -12.43
CA ILE A 189 23.49 -27.96 -12.07
C ILE A 189 24.04 -28.56 -13.35
N GLY A 190 25.37 -28.58 -13.50
CA GLY A 190 26.01 -29.14 -14.70
C GLY A 190 25.54 -28.46 -16.02
N GLY A 191 25.16 -27.18 -15.98
CA GLY A 191 24.63 -26.42 -17.12
C GLY A 191 23.13 -26.62 -17.40
N THR A 192 22.42 -27.43 -16.61
CA THR A 192 20.97 -27.63 -16.73
C THR A 192 20.23 -26.87 -15.62
N THR A 193 19.13 -26.17 -15.98
CA THR A 193 18.31 -25.44 -15.04
C THR A 193 17.23 -26.35 -14.42
N TYR A 194 17.13 -26.31 -13.10
CA TYR A 194 16.14 -27.04 -12.30
C TYR A 194 15.35 -26.05 -11.43
N ASN A 195 14.03 -26.17 -11.43
CA ASN A 195 13.13 -25.32 -10.65
C ASN A 195 12.63 -26.07 -9.42
N TYR A 196 12.74 -25.42 -8.26
CA TYR A 196 12.27 -25.90 -6.95
C TYR A 196 11.27 -24.87 -6.38
N PRO A 197 10.07 -24.75 -6.99
CA PRO A 197 9.14 -23.65 -6.69
C PRO A 197 8.54 -23.73 -5.29
N THR A 198 8.55 -24.90 -4.65
CA THR A 198 8.00 -25.16 -3.30
C THR A 198 9.06 -25.33 -2.23
N THR A 199 10.33 -25.04 -2.56
CA THR A 199 11.45 -25.21 -1.64
C THR A 199 11.79 -23.90 -0.94
N VAL A 200 12.01 -24.00 0.37
CA VAL A 200 12.49 -22.94 1.25
C VAL A 200 13.88 -23.29 1.73
N ARG A 201 14.80 -22.34 1.66
CA ARG A 201 16.17 -22.42 2.18
C ARG A 201 16.36 -21.32 3.22
N TRP A 202 17.05 -21.61 4.30
CA TRP A 202 17.39 -20.59 5.29
C TRP A 202 18.87 -20.62 5.67
N SER A 203 19.38 -19.45 6.04
CA SER A 203 20.79 -19.25 6.33
C SER A 203 21.17 -19.71 7.74
N GLN A 204 22.48 -19.75 8.01
CA GLN A 204 23.00 -19.70 9.37
C GLN A 204 22.52 -18.42 10.09
N ALA A 205 22.34 -18.53 11.40
CA ALA A 205 22.00 -17.38 12.24
C ALA A 205 23.16 -16.36 12.29
N PHE A 206 22.80 -15.07 12.36
CA PHE A 206 23.76 -13.97 12.39
C PHE A 206 23.28 -12.82 13.31
N ALA A 207 24.20 -11.94 13.68
CA ALA A 207 23.94 -10.79 14.54
C ALA A 207 23.26 -9.62 13.79
N ASN A 208 22.60 -8.71 14.49
CA ASN A 208 21.89 -7.54 13.92
C ASN A 208 22.76 -6.62 13.03
N THR A 209 24.08 -6.67 13.15
CA THR A 209 25.02 -5.85 12.37
C THR A 209 25.83 -6.67 11.38
N GLY A 210 25.52 -7.98 11.26
CA GLY A 210 26.26 -8.93 10.44
C GLY A 210 25.48 -9.43 9.23
N VAL A 211 26.10 -10.38 8.55
CA VAL A 211 25.53 -11.13 7.44
C VAL A 211 25.71 -12.63 7.70
N PRO A 212 24.86 -13.52 7.15
CA PRO A 212 25.06 -14.96 7.31
C PRO A 212 26.37 -15.40 6.66
N ALA A 213 27.18 -16.18 7.40
CA ALA A 213 28.44 -16.69 6.88
C ALA A 213 28.22 -17.78 5.82
N THR A 214 27.16 -18.55 5.94
CA THR A 214 26.83 -19.64 5.02
C THR A 214 25.34 -19.96 5.00
N TRP A 215 24.91 -20.60 3.92
CA TRP A 215 23.60 -21.24 3.75
C TRP A 215 23.71 -22.77 3.74
N GLU A 216 24.94 -23.28 3.83
CA GLU A 216 25.22 -24.72 3.82
C GLU A 216 24.78 -25.37 5.13
N PRO A 217 23.94 -26.41 5.08
CA PRO A 217 23.60 -27.22 6.24
C PRO A 217 24.81 -27.96 6.78
N THR A 218 25.13 -27.76 8.06
CA THR A 218 26.17 -28.51 8.78
C THR A 218 25.68 -28.95 10.15
N LEU A 219 26.39 -29.90 10.78
CA LEU A 219 26.06 -30.33 12.14
C LEU A 219 26.23 -29.25 13.21
N SER A 220 26.91 -28.14 12.87
CA SER A 220 27.24 -27.08 13.81
C SER A 220 26.45 -25.77 13.56
N ASN A 221 25.57 -25.73 12.57
CA ASN A 221 24.78 -24.55 12.27
C ASN A 221 23.29 -24.87 12.10
N VAL A 222 22.45 -23.83 11.94
CA VAL A 222 21.00 -23.95 11.80
C VAL A 222 20.52 -23.88 10.36
N ALA A 223 21.42 -23.63 9.40
CA ALA A 223 21.08 -23.55 7.99
C ALA A 223 20.46 -24.86 7.49
N ASN A 224 19.46 -24.77 6.62
CA ASN A 224 18.85 -25.96 6.02
C ASN A 224 18.03 -25.58 4.78
N GLU A 225 17.55 -26.61 4.10
CA GLU A 225 16.63 -26.49 2.95
C GLU A 225 15.52 -27.54 3.09
N GLN A 226 14.29 -27.16 2.80
CA GLN A 226 13.13 -28.03 2.92
C GLN A 226 12.07 -27.71 1.88
N GLU A 227 11.48 -28.75 1.29
CA GLU A 227 10.25 -28.61 0.51
C GLU A 227 9.04 -28.45 1.43
N VAL A 228 8.09 -27.58 1.05
CA VAL A 228 6.87 -27.29 1.82
C VAL A 228 5.61 -27.74 1.08
N PRO A 229 4.58 -28.21 1.80
CA PRO A 229 3.38 -28.81 1.21
C PRO A 229 2.38 -27.75 0.75
N VAL A 230 2.69 -26.99 -0.31
CA VAL A 230 1.82 -25.94 -0.87
C VAL A 230 1.46 -26.24 -2.32
N ARG A 231 0.37 -25.65 -2.77
CA ARG A 231 -0.04 -25.66 -4.17
C ARG A 231 0.57 -24.45 -4.90
N GLY A 232 1.34 -24.74 -5.95
CA GLY A 232 1.99 -23.73 -6.78
C GLY A 232 3.26 -23.12 -6.16
N PRO A 233 3.92 -22.23 -6.90
CA PRO A 233 5.17 -21.64 -6.47
C PRO A 233 5.00 -20.74 -5.25
N LEU A 234 6.04 -20.70 -4.43
CA LEU A 234 6.15 -19.75 -3.32
C LEU A 234 6.32 -18.34 -3.88
N ILE A 235 5.60 -17.40 -3.31
CA ILE A 235 5.57 -16.00 -3.74
C ILE A 235 6.39 -15.12 -2.81
N ASP A 236 6.10 -15.14 -1.49
CA ASP A 236 6.77 -14.30 -0.51
C ASP A 236 6.63 -14.88 0.90
N GLY A 237 7.25 -14.24 1.89
CA GLY A 237 7.13 -14.60 3.29
C GLY A 237 7.19 -13.40 4.22
N PHE A 238 6.63 -13.57 5.43
CA PHE A 238 6.59 -12.53 6.44
C PHE A 238 6.74 -13.10 7.86
N PHE A 239 7.11 -12.24 8.77
CA PHE A 239 7.24 -12.55 10.19
C PHE A 239 6.08 -11.95 10.99
N LEU A 240 5.52 -12.74 11.92
CA LEU A 240 4.52 -12.26 12.89
C LEU A 240 4.52 -13.17 14.14
N GLY A 241 4.49 -12.55 15.33
CA GLY A 241 4.27 -13.27 16.59
C GLY A 241 5.28 -14.40 16.88
N GLY A 242 6.54 -14.24 16.48
CA GLY A 242 7.60 -15.23 16.70
C GLY A 242 7.64 -16.38 15.69
N ASN A 243 6.74 -16.41 14.71
CA ASN A 243 6.72 -17.38 13.61
C ASN A 243 7.04 -16.72 12.28
N PHE A 244 7.58 -17.51 11.35
CA PHE A 244 7.74 -17.09 9.96
C PHE A 244 6.68 -17.77 9.09
N TYR A 245 6.05 -17.03 8.22
CA TYR A 245 4.99 -17.50 7.32
C TYR A 245 5.47 -17.40 5.89
N VAL A 246 5.25 -18.45 5.12
CA VAL A 246 5.59 -18.50 3.69
C VAL A 246 4.30 -18.72 2.91
N CYS A 247 4.08 -17.87 1.93
CA CYS A 247 2.89 -17.89 1.09
C CYS A 247 3.22 -18.37 -0.31
N SER A 248 2.43 -19.32 -0.82
CA SER A 248 2.26 -19.52 -2.24
C SER A 248 1.15 -18.62 -2.77
N TYR A 249 0.82 -18.76 -4.05
CA TYR A 249 -0.35 -18.07 -4.61
C TYR A 249 -1.68 -18.50 -3.95
N TRP A 250 -1.75 -19.73 -3.42
CA TRP A 250 -2.98 -20.32 -2.89
C TRP A 250 -2.97 -20.64 -1.39
N ASP A 251 -1.81 -20.87 -0.81
CA ASP A 251 -1.67 -21.47 0.52
C ASP A 251 -0.66 -20.70 1.37
N THR A 252 -0.82 -20.81 2.69
CA THR A 252 0.12 -20.28 3.67
C THR A 252 0.62 -21.40 4.58
N VAL A 253 1.94 -21.49 4.71
CA VAL A 253 2.65 -22.42 5.61
C VAL A 253 3.27 -21.63 6.74
N VAL A 254 3.24 -22.17 7.95
CA VAL A 254 3.92 -21.59 9.11
C VAL A 254 5.17 -22.39 9.46
N PHE A 255 6.24 -21.66 9.70
CA PHE A 255 7.50 -22.10 10.28
C PHE A 255 7.54 -21.64 11.73
N SER A 256 7.34 -22.57 12.65
CA SER A 256 7.38 -22.30 14.09
C SER A 256 8.72 -22.78 14.67
N PRO A 257 9.42 -21.95 15.45
CA PRO A 257 10.68 -22.38 16.07
C PRO A 257 10.44 -23.53 17.04
N ILE A 258 11.29 -24.56 16.94
CA ILE A 258 11.28 -25.69 17.86
C ILE A 258 12.41 -25.48 18.88
N SER A 259 12.18 -25.87 20.14
CA SER A 259 13.24 -25.85 21.15
C SER A 259 14.38 -26.77 20.73
N TYR A 260 15.54 -26.17 20.59
CA TYR A 260 16.72 -26.83 20.09
C TYR A 260 17.51 -27.50 21.21
N GLN A 261 17.55 -28.82 21.23
CA GLN A 261 18.32 -29.57 22.23
C GLN A 261 19.56 -30.25 21.65
N ASN A 262 19.66 -30.42 20.31
CA ASN A 262 20.76 -31.09 19.63
C ASN A 262 21.03 -30.47 18.25
N SER A 263 22.32 -30.41 17.85
CA SER A 263 22.79 -29.84 16.60
C SER A 263 22.28 -30.52 15.30
N THR A 264 21.56 -31.62 15.40
CA THR A 264 21.01 -32.37 14.25
C THR A 264 19.47 -32.23 14.12
N ALA A 265 18.79 -31.54 15.06
CA ALA A 265 17.35 -31.41 15.01
C ALA A 265 16.95 -30.21 14.10
N PRO A 266 15.86 -30.30 13.32
CA PRO A 266 15.35 -29.15 12.58
C PRO A 266 14.93 -28.04 13.55
N ILE A 267 15.29 -26.80 13.21
CA ILE A 267 14.94 -25.63 14.05
C ILE A 267 13.52 -25.15 13.85
N PHE A 268 12.85 -25.64 12.82
CA PHE A 268 11.46 -25.29 12.50
C PHE A 268 10.56 -26.51 12.44
N GLY A 269 9.40 -26.40 13.12
CA GLY A 269 8.22 -27.19 12.79
C GLY A 269 7.47 -26.52 11.63
N VAL A 270 7.29 -27.25 10.55
CA VAL A 270 6.64 -26.75 9.34
C VAL A 270 5.26 -27.38 9.23
N ARG A 271 4.23 -26.57 9.10
CA ARG A 271 2.85 -27.06 8.90
C ARG A 271 2.06 -26.15 7.96
N LEU A 272 1.18 -26.73 7.20
CA LEU A 272 0.20 -26.00 6.41
C LEU A 272 -0.77 -25.29 7.36
N LEU A 273 -0.85 -23.96 7.27
CA LEU A 273 -1.70 -23.14 8.13
C LEU A 273 -3.08 -22.96 7.50
N ASN A 274 -3.14 -22.57 6.23
CA ASN A 274 -4.38 -22.29 5.53
C ASN A 274 -4.28 -22.71 4.05
N GLN A 275 -5.35 -23.33 3.57
CA GLN A 275 -5.56 -23.63 2.15
C GLN A 275 -6.56 -22.61 1.58
N GLY A 276 -6.13 -21.83 0.60
CA GLY A 276 -6.96 -20.83 -0.05
C GLY A 276 -6.72 -19.39 0.41
N ARG A 277 -5.65 -19.15 1.18
CA ARG A 277 -5.09 -17.84 1.50
C ARG A 277 -3.61 -17.83 1.16
N GLY A 278 -3.17 -16.93 0.30
CA GLY A 278 -1.80 -16.75 -0.13
C GLY A 278 -1.52 -15.30 -0.48
N LEU A 279 -0.61 -15.08 -1.43
CA LEU A 279 -0.28 -13.75 -1.93
C LEU A 279 -0.35 -13.74 -3.46
N ILE A 280 -0.89 -12.66 -4.03
CA ILE A 280 -1.00 -12.52 -5.49
C ILE A 280 0.37 -12.27 -6.15
N ASN A 281 1.26 -11.52 -5.48
CA ASN A 281 2.65 -11.30 -5.88
C ASN A 281 3.52 -10.93 -4.66
N ASN A 282 4.82 -10.74 -4.88
CA ASN A 282 5.75 -10.21 -3.89
C ASN A 282 5.35 -8.78 -3.49
N ASN A 283 5.67 -8.38 -2.26
CA ASN A 283 5.37 -7.04 -1.72
C ASN A 283 3.87 -6.67 -1.64
N CYS A 284 2.95 -7.60 -1.93
CA CYS A 284 1.50 -7.42 -1.74
C CYS A 284 1.05 -7.73 -0.31
N TRP A 285 1.87 -7.37 0.64
CA TRP A 285 1.57 -7.44 2.06
C TRP A 285 2.28 -6.33 2.82
N THR A 286 1.75 -6.01 3.99
CA THR A 286 2.39 -5.12 4.95
C THR A 286 1.92 -5.49 6.35
N ASN A 287 2.62 -5.04 7.38
CA ASN A 287 2.29 -5.38 8.75
C ASN A 287 2.15 -4.16 9.66
N THR A 288 1.35 -4.34 10.68
CA THR A 288 1.39 -3.58 11.93
C THR A 288 1.99 -4.48 13.01
N ASP A 289 2.18 -3.97 14.22
CA ASP A 289 2.72 -4.78 15.33
C ASP A 289 1.91 -6.06 15.63
N ALA A 290 0.60 -6.01 15.39
CA ALA A 290 -0.34 -7.07 15.77
C ALA A 290 -0.86 -7.88 14.57
N ASN A 291 -0.86 -7.34 13.38
CA ASN A 291 -1.51 -7.94 12.21
C ASN A 291 -0.66 -7.81 10.95
N VAL A 292 -0.85 -8.76 10.04
CA VAL A 292 -0.40 -8.67 8.65
C VAL A 292 -1.61 -8.48 7.76
N TYR A 293 -1.49 -7.59 6.80
CA TYR A 293 -2.47 -7.32 5.76
C TYR A 293 -1.91 -7.76 4.42
N GLY A 294 -2.71 -8.41 3.61
CA GLY A 294 -2.25 -8.92 2.32
C GLY A 294 -3.37 -9.05 1.30
N ILE A 295 -2.97 -9.34 0.07
CA ILE A 295 -3.86 -9.50 -1.07
C ILE A 295 -3.58 -10.86 -1.71
N ASP A 296 -4.60 -11.70 -1.78
CA ASP A 296 -4.59 -12.90 -2.62
C ASP A 296 -5.37 -12.67 -3.93
N ALA A 297 -5.48 -13.70 -4.77
CA ALA A 297 -6.19 -13.59 -6.05
C ALA A 297 -7.70 -13.34 -5.92
N ARG A 298 -8.27 -13.35 -4.71
CA ARG A 298 -9.71 -13.33 -4.50
C ARG A 298 -10.16 -12.35 -3.42
N ASP A 299 -9.23 -11.87 -2.57
CA ASP A 299 -9.60 -11.07 -1.41
C ASP A 299 -8.46 -10.17 -0.91
N ILE A 300 -8.84 -9.13 -0.19
CA ILE A 300 -7.95 -8.35 0.67
C ILE A 300 -8.18 -8.87 2.08
N TRP A 301 -7.15 -9.38 2.72
CA TRP A 301 -7.27 -10.05 4.01
C TRP A 301 -6.41 -9.43 5.11
N VAL A 302 -6.78 -9.70 6.35
CA VAL A 302 -5.99 -9.44 7.55
C VAL A 302 -5.76 -10.74 8.29
N PHE A 303 -4.54 -10.92 8.81
CA PHE A 303 -4.09 -12.07 9.57
C PHE A 303 -3.54 -11.64 10.93
N ASN A 304 -4.06 -12.20 12.02
CA ASN A 304 -3.70 -11.86 13.40
C ASN A 304 -2.71 -12.84 14.05
N GLY A 305 -2.10 -13.74 13.29
CA GLY A 305 -1.22 -14.81 13.78
C GLY A 305 -1.94 -16.15 14.01
N SER A 306 -3.26 -16.18 14.07
CA SER A 306 -4.07 -17.41 14.22
C SER A 306 -5.07 -17.63 13.10
N GLU A 307 -5.75 -16.59 12.64
CA GLU A 307 -6.80 -16.69 11.62
C GLU A 307 -6.73 -15.56 10.58
N PHE A 308 -7.20 -15.89 9.38
CA PHE A 308 -7.40 -14.94 8.29
C PHE A 308 -8.84 -14.45 8.26
N SER A 309 -9.03 -13.15 8.17
CA SER A 309 -10.33 -12.51 7.99
C SER A 309 -10.34 -11.67 6.72
N SER A 310 -11.47 -11.66 6.01
CA SER A 310 -11.68 -10.79 4.86
C SER A 310 -11.81 -9.34 5.30
N LEU A 311 -11.06 -8.46 4.69
CA LEU A 311 -11.11 -7.02 4.96
C LEU A 311 -11.96 -6.27 3.94
N GLY A 312 -11.97 -6.73 2.69
CA GLY A 312 -12.67 -6.08 1.58
C GLY A 312 -14.10 -6.57 1.33
N ASN A 313 -14.51 -7.66 1.98
CA ASN A 313 -15.75 -8.36 1.69
C ASN A 313 -17.00 -7.44 1.80
N GLN A 314 -17.83 -7.47 0.75
CA GLN A 314 -19.08 -6.70 0.62
C GLN A 314 -18.91 -5.16 0.71
N LYS A 315 -17.67 -4.64 0.66
CA LYS A 315 -17.41 -3.19 0.71
C LYS A 315 -16.66 -2.70 -0.51
N VAL A 316 -15.45 -3.21 -0.76
CA VAL A 316 -14.54 -2.73 -1.81
C VAL A 316 -13.93 -3.84 -2.66
N LYS A 317 -14.23 -5.10 -2.35
CA LYS A 317 -13.58 -6.25 -2.96
C LYS A 317 -13.82 -6.32 -4.47
N ASP A 318 -15.09 -6.31 -4.88
CA ASP A 318 -15.45 -6.41 -6.29
C ASP A 318 -15.01 -5.17 -7.06
N TYR A 319 -15.16 -3.99 -6.45
CA TYR A 319 -14.64 -2.74 -6.98
C TYR A 319 -13.14 -2.84 -7.26
N PHE A 320 -12.34 -3.29 -6.27
CA PHE A 320 -10.88 -3.38 -6.41
C PHE A 320 -10.47 -4.33 -7.53
N PHE A 321 -10.97 -5.57 -7.52
CA PHE A 321 -10.58 -6.59 -8.51
C PHE A 321 -11.10 -6.29 -9.91
N ASN A 322 -12.29 -5.67 -10.05
CA ASN A 322 -12.83 -5.25 -11.35
C ASN A 322 -12.07 -4.07 -11.96
N ASN A 323 -11.42 -3.24 -11.14
CA ASN A 323 -10.62 -2.11 -11.61
C ASN A 323 -9.12 -2.42 -11.73
N LEU A 324 -8.64 -3.51 -11.17
CA LEU A 324 -7.24 -3.91 -11.24
C LEU A 324 -6.85 -4.29 -12.67
N SER A 325 -5.74 -3.74 -13.16
CA SER A 325 -5.18 -4.14 -14.46
C SER A 325 -4.64 -5.58 -14.40
N PRO A 326 -5.17 -6.52 -15.19
CA PRO A 326 -4.67 -7.90 -15.18
C PRO A 326 -3.25 -8.01 -15.78
N VAL A 327 -2.85 -7.04 -16.60
CA VAL A 327 -1.53 -7.04 -17.28
C VAL A 327 -0.42 -6.60 -16.34
N TYR A 328 -0.71 -5.68 -15.41
CA TYR A 328 0.30 -5.05 -14.55
C TYR A 328 0.11 -5.34 -13.06
N SER A 329 -0.78 -6.27 -12.71
CA SER A 329 -1.10 -6.59 -11.30
C SER A 329 0.12 -7.03 -10.48
N GLN A 330 1.15 -7.60 -11.12
CA GLN A 330 2.41 -7.98 -10.47
C GLN A 330 3.22 -6.78 -9.93
N ARG A 331 2.88 -5.54 -10.30
CA ARG A 331 3.56 -4.32 -9.84
C ARG A 331 2.90 -3.68 -8.61
N MET A 332 1.86 -4.31 -8.07
CA MET A 332 1.22 -3.84 -6.84
C MET A 332 2.16 -3.96 -5.64
N PHE A 333 2.00 -3.05 -4.70
CA PHE A 333 2.66 -3.12 -3.39
C PHE A 333 1.80 -2.50 -2.29
N MET A 334 2.13 -2.80 -1.04
CA MET A 334 1.43 -2.27 0.12
C MET A 334 2.39 -1.55 1.06
N VAL A 335 1.91 -0.50 1.69
CA VAL A 335 2.64 0.30 2.68
C VAL A 335 1.79 0.50 3.93
N ASN A 336 2.39 0.34 5.11
CA ASN A 336 1.79 0.79 6.36
C ASN A 336 2.16 2.25 6.59
N ASN A 337 1.18 3.14 6.50
CA ASN A 337 1.31 4.57 6.83
C ASN A 337 0.93 4.76 8.30
N THR A 338 1.92 4.71 9.19
CA THR A 338 1.69 4.76 10.64
C THR A 338 1.22 6.14 11.10
N GLN A 339 1.58 7.22 10.39
CA GLN A 339 1.12 8.58 10.66
C GLN A 339 -0.41 8.71 10.55
N LYS A 340 -0.98 8.03 9.56
CA LYS A 340 -2.40 8.11 9.28
C LYS A 340 -3.20 6.90 9.79
N TYR A 341 -2.54 5.92 10.40
CA TYR A 341 -3.13 4.62 10.74
C TYR A 341 -3.77 3.93 9.53
N GLN A 342 -3.08 3.96 8.37
CA GLN A 342 -3.59 3.46 7.11
C GLN A 342 -2.73 2.34 6.54
N ILE A 343 -3.39 1.32 6.05
CA ILE A 343 -2.79 0.37 5.12
C ILE A 343 -3.10 0.90 3.72
N GLU A 344 -2.07 1.24 2.98
CA GLU A 344 -2.15 1.80 1.64
C GLU A 344 -1.81 0.72 0.60
N ILE A 345 -2.73 0.48 -0.33
CA ILE A 345 -2.63 -0.48 -1.43
C ILE A 345 -2.41 0.31 -2.72
N TYR A 346 -1.21 0.25 -3.25
CA TYR A 346 -0.85 0.87 -4.53
C TYR A 346 -1.08 -0.13 -5.65
N TYR A 347 -1.87 0.25 -6.65
CA TYR A 347 -2.23 -0.66 -7.72
C TYR A 347 -2.37 0.05 -9.07
N PRO A 348 -2.07 -0.66 -10.18
CA PRO A 348 -2.37 -0.21 -11.52
C PRO A 348 -3.85 -0.48 -11.82
N ASP A 349 -4.63 0.54 -12.15
CA ASP A 349 -5.99 0.36 -12.62
C ASP A 349 -6.04 0.04 -14.13
N LEU A 350 -7.24 -0.18 -14.67
CA LEU A 350 -7.44 -0.49 -16.08
C LEU A 350 -6.95 0.60 -17.04
N THR A 351 -6.73 1.83 -16.56
CA THR A 351 -6.22 2.96 -17.35
C THR A 351 -4.71 3.11 -17.25
N SER A 352 -4.06 2.30 -16.42
CA SER A 352 -2.61 2.36 -16.20
C SER A 352 -1.81 2.05 -17.46
N THR A 353 -0.72 2.77 -17.64
CA THR A 353 0.28 2.51 -18.68
C THR A 353 1.44 1.64 -18.22
N GLY A 354 1.29 0.97 -17.05
CA GLY A 354 2.28 0.04 -16.57
C GLY A 354 2.67 0.19 -15.10
N TRP A 355 2.30 1.28 -14.42
CA TRP A 355 2.69 1.58 -13.05
C TRP A 355 1.46 1.80 -12.16
N CYS A 356 1.65 1.74 -10.84
CA CYS A 356 0.56 2.02 -9.91
C CYS A 356 0.12 3.48 -10.03
N ASN A 357 -1.07 3.70 -10.57
CA ASN A 357 -1.67 5.02 -10.76
C ASN A 357 -2.82 5.31 -9.80
N LYS A 358 -3.16 4.34 -8.95
CA LYS A 358 -4.17 4.45 -7.90
C LYS A 358 -3.64 3.92 -6.57
N MET A 359 -4.18 4.47 -5.49
CA MET A 359 -3.97 3.98 -4.13
C MET A 359 -5.33 3.86 -3.44
N LEU A 360 -5.64 2.69 -2.91
CA LEU A 360 -6.78 2.42 -2.04
C LEU A 360 -6.26 2.30 -0.61
N SER A 361 -6.93 2.90 0.38
CA SER A 361 -6.46 2.80 1.75
C SER A 361 -7.53 2.39 2.74
N TYR A 362 -7.10 1.62 3.73
CA TYR A 362 -7.90 1.19 4.87
C TYR A 362 -7.36 1.81 6.15
N ARG A 363 -8.18 2.58 6.86
CA ARG A 363 -7.86 3.10 8.18
C ARG A 363 -8.19 2.07 9.24
N TYR A 364 -7.14 1.48 9.84
CA TYR A 364 -7.33 0.40 10.80
C TYR A 364 -7.77 0.89 12.20
N ASP A 365 -7.57 2.17 12.54
CA ASP A 365 -8.07 2.81 13.76
C ASP A 365 -9.59 3.07 13.74
N LEU A 366 -10.13 3.40 12.56
CA LEU A 366 -11.56 3.67 12.36
C LEU A 366 -12.31 2.50 11.70
N GLN A 367 -11.59 1.51 11.18
CA GLN A 367 -12.11 0.38 10.41
C GLN A 367 -12.91 0.81 9.16
N VAL A 368 -12.43 1.83 8.46
CA VAL A 368 -13.07 2.40 7.28
C VAL A 368 -12.15 2.38 6.05
N TRP A 369 -12.77 2.23 4.88
CA TRP A 369 -12.09 2.39 3.61
C TRP A 369 -12.19 3.85 3.14
N ASN A 370 -11.12 4.36 2.56
CA ASN A 370 -11.12 5.64 1.86
C ASN A 370 -11.36 5.43 0.36
N ALA A 371 -11.92 6.45 -0.29
CA ALA A 371 -12.01 6.45 -1.75
C ALA A 371 -10.62 6.41 -2.41
N PRO A 372 -10.50 5.84 -3.62
CA PRO A 372 -9.23 5.75 -4.29
C PRO A 372 -8.59 7.12 -4.50
N LYS A 373 -7.28 7.17 -4.25
CA LYS A 373 -6.44 8.32 -4.51
C LYS A 373 -5.74 8.15 -5.86
N ASP A 374 -5.71 9.22 -6.65
CA ASP A 374 -4.83 9.31 -7.82
C ASP A 374 -3.38 9.46 -7.36
N ILE A 375 -2.46 8.76 -7.99
CA ILE A 375 -1.01 8.84 -7.74
C ILE A 375 -0.23 8.92 -9.03
N GLN A 376 1.03 9.34 -8.94
CA GLN A 376 1.85 9.62 -10.12
C GLN A 376 2.74 8.43 -10.49
N ASN A 377 2.13 7.29 -10.89
CA ASN A 377 2.86 6.14 -11.41
C ASN A 377 3.92 5.61 -10.42
N ALA A 378 3.52 5.20 -9.22
CA ALA A 378 4.43 4.62 -8.25
C ALA A 378 4.93 3.24 -8.68
N CYS A 379 6.22 2.96 -8.53
CA CYS A 379 6.78 1.63 -8.73
C CYS A 379 6.98 0.87 -7.43
N MET A 380 7.35 1.55 -6.36
CA MET A 380 7.48 1.04 -5.00
C MET A 380 7.56 2.22 -4.04
N GLY A 381 7.22 2.02 -2.76
CA GLY A 381 7.26 3.06 -1.75
C GLY A 381 7.34 2.51 -0.34
N THR A 382 7.69 3.40 0.58
CA THR A 382 7.84 3.10 2.00
C THR A 382 7.48 4.32 2.86
N GLU A 383 7.16 4.11 4.12
CA GLU A 383 7.07 5.20 5.09
C GLU A 383 8.49 5.59 5.57
N GLY A 384 8.76 6.88 5.62
CA GLY A 384 10.04 7.41 6.09
C GLY A 384 9.93 8.82 6.64
N PRO A 385 11.05 9.41 7.10
CA PRO A 385 11.08 10.78 7.61
C PRO A 385 10.85 11.79 6.49
N ARG A 386 10.21 12.89 6.82
CA ARG A 386 9.97 14.01 5.92
C ARG A 386 11.24 14.83 5.74
N TRP A 387 11.79 14.82 4.55
CA TRP A 387 13.03 15.54 4.24
C TRP A 387 12.86 17.05 4.05
N VAL A 388 11.64 17.53 3.96
CA VAL A 388 11.37 18.99 3.97
C VAL A 388 11.57 19.61 5.35
N ASP A 389 11.58 18.80 6.42
CA ASP A 389 11.85 19.27 7.76
C ASP A 389 13.37 19.39 7.98
N SER A 390 13.84 20.55 8.44
CA SER A 390 15.27 20.82 8.68
C SER A 390 15.89 19.96 9.80
N SER A 391 15.04 19.40 10.66
CA SER A 391 15.43 18.53 11.78
C SER A 391 14.32 17.49 11.99
N PRO A 392 14.22 16.46 11.14
CA PRO A 392 13.16 15.48 11.25
C PRO A 392 13.32 14.67 12.54
N ASP A 393 12.27 14.60 13.33
CA ASP A 393 12.18 13.69 14.47
C ASP A 393 11.61 12.36 13.97
N TYR A 394 12.48 11.37 13.80
CA TYR A 394 12.12 10.04 13.29
C TYR A 394 11.13 9.27 14.20
N PHE A 395 11.00 9.67 15.46
CA PHE A 395 10.08 9.05 16.41
C PHE A 395 8.73 9.78 16.47
N ASN A 396 8.63 10.98 15.90
CA ASN A 396 7.38 11.73 15.83
C ASN A 396 6.63 11.37 14.53
N LEU A 397 5.43 10.84 14.68
CA LEU A 397 4.59 10.47 13.53
C LEU A 397 4.33 11.63 12.56
N SER A 398 4.24 12.87 13.07
CA SER A 398 4.04 14.06 12.21
C SER A 398 5.25 14.37 11.32
N SER A 399 6.42 13.85 11.64
CA SER A 399 7.65 13.99 10.84
C SER A 399 7.86 12.83 9.84
N ARG A 400 6.85 11.98 9.64
CA ARG A 400 6.89 10.89 8.67
C ARG A 400 5.92 11.13 7.52
N ALA A 401 6.23 10.53 6.38
CA ALA A 401 5.36 10.48 5.20
C ALA A 401 5.63 9.20 4.41
N VAL A 402 4.69 8.82 3.57
CA VAL A 402 4.98 7.81 2.55
C VAL A 402 5.72 8.48 1.41
N VAL A 403 6.84 7.89 1.02
CA VAL A 403 7.66 8.27 -0.12
C VAL A 403 7.62 7.12 -1.11
N TYR A 404 7.40 7.42 -2.37
CA TYR A 404 7.46 6.43 -3.45
C TYR A 404 8.34 6.89 -4.60
N ALA A 405 8.92 5.93 -5.32
CA ALA A 405 9.65 6.21 -6.55
C ALA A 405 8.69 6.24 -7.74
N LYS A 406 8.79 7.29 -8.55
CA LYS A 406 7.95 7.47 -9.74
C LYS A 406 8.49 6.65 -10.90
N GLY A 407 7.74 5.61 -11.31
CA GLY A 407 8.03 4.82 -12.49
C GLY A 407 7.63 5.50 -13.82
N GLY A 408 7.96 4.86 -14.93
CA GLY A 408 7.57 5.34 -16.26
C GLY A 408 8.29 6.60 -16.76
N VAL A 409 9.39 7.00 -16.12
CA VAL A 409 10.21 8.15 -16.52
C VAL A 409 11.67 7.73 -16.68
N SER A 410 12.38 8.39 -17.59
CA SER A 410 13.80 8.10 -17.86
C SER A 410 14.76 8.56 -16.75
N SER A 411 14.26 9.22 -15.73
CA SER A 411 15.02 9.68 -14.58
C SER A 411 14.23 9.46 -13.30
N SER A 412 14.92 8.97 -12.28
CA SER A 412 14.33 8.68 -10.97
C SER A 412 13.82 9.94 -10.28
N ARG A 413 12.64 9.82 -9.71
CA ARG A 413 12.03 10.85 -8.87
C ARG A 413 11.45 10.20 -7.65
N LEU A 414 11.75 10.74 -6.48
CA LEU A 414 11.07 10.38 -5.23
C LEU A 414 9.99 11.41 -4.94
N ILE A 415 8.82 10.92 -4.61
CA ILE A 415 7.62 11.71 -4.34
C ILE A 415 7.22 11.50 -2.89
N GLU A 416 7.25 12.56 -2.10
CA GLU A 416 6.74 12.57 -0.72
C GLU A 416 5.27 12.96 -0.71
N THR A 417 4.44 12.23 0.05
CA THR A 417 2.99 12.45 0.12
C THR A 417 2.60 13.35 1.29
N ALA A 418 1.36 13.86 1.25
CA ALA A 418 0.71 14.58 2.36
C ALA A 418 1.31 15.96 2.73
N ILE A 419 1.96 16.66 1.79
CA ILE A 419 2.64 17.93 2.09
C ILE A 419 1.93 19.15 1.49
N THR A 420 1.42 19.05 0.28
CA THR A 420 0.86 20.18 -0.46
C THR A 420 -0.63 20.01 -0.74
N ASN A 421 -1.27 21.05 -1.26
CA ASN A 421 -2.66 20.97 -1.72
C ASN A 421 -2.80 20.57 -3.19
N ALA A 422 -1.69 20.18 -3.82
CA ALA A 422 -1.64 19.78 -5.21
C ALA A 422 -0.74 18.55 -5.40
N PHE A 423 -0.97 17.76 -6.44
CA PHE A 423 0.04 16.85 -6.98
C PHE A 423 1.18 17.66 -7.59
N VAL A 424 2.34 17.05 -7.78
CA VAL A 424 3.48 17.74 -8.41
C VAL A 424 3.04 18.44 -9.71
N GLY A 425 2.78 19.76 -9.62
CA GLY A 425 2.36 20.58 -10.75
C GLY A 425 0.90 20.48 -11.20
N SER A 426 0.01 19.78 -10.48
CA SER A 426 -1.38 19.61 -10.87
C SER A 426 -2.35 19.76 -9.68
N ALA A 427 -3.51 20.34 -9.91
CA ALA A 427 -4.58 20.40 -8.91
C ALA A 427 -5.12 19.00 -8.58
N ILE A 428 -5.54 18.80 -7.33
CA ILE A 428 -6.20 17.59 -6.88
C ILE A 428 -7.70 17.71 -7.15
N ASP A 429 -8.20 16.93 -8.09
CA ASP A 429 -9.65 16.81 -8.32
C ASP A 429 -10.24 15.85 -7.29
N SER A 430 -10.84 16.43 -6.24
CA SER A 430 -11.45 15.69 -5.14
C SER A 430 -12.96 15.63 -5.31
N GLN A 431 -13.53 14.46 -5.04
CA GLN A 431 -14.96 14.25 -5.14
C GLN A 431 -15.44 13.24 -4.09
N PHE A 432 -16.50 13.61 -3.41
CA PHE A 432 -17.32 12.73 -2.59
C PHE A 432 -18.70 12.64 -3.19
N GLU A 433 -19.28 11.45 -3.24
CA GLU A 433 -20.65 11.24 -3.68
C GLU A 433 -21.30 10.19 -2.80
N ARG A 434 -22.46 10.50 -2.29
CA ARG A 434 -23.32 9.57 -1.57
C ARG A 434 -24.72 9.59 -2.16
N THR A 435 -25.14 8.45 -2.64
CA THR A 435 -26.54 8.20 -2.99
C THR A 435 -27.31 7.76 -1.76
N ASN A 436 -28.63 7.95 -1.76
CA ASN A 436 -29.50 7.58 -0.66
C ASN A 436 -29.04 8.14 0.72
N VAL A 437 -28.92 9.46 0.79
CA VAL A 437 -28.56 10.14 2.04
C VAL A 437 -29.66 9.91 3.08
N ALA A 438 -29.27 9.36 4.24
CA ALA A 438 -30.18 9.19 5.37
C ALA A 438 -30.53 10.57 5.98
N LEU A 439 -31.69 11.09 5.68
CA LEU A 439 -32.19 12.33 6.23
C LEU A 439 -32.96 12.06 7.52
N GLN A 440 -32.63 12.80 8.57
CA GLN A 440 -33.28 12.69 9.87
C GLN A 440 -33.96 14.00 10.26
N THR A 441 -35.18 13.89 10.75
CA THR A 441 -35.93 14.98 11.41
C THR A 441 -35.80 14.83 12.92
N ASP A 442 -36.29 15.82 13.64
CA ASP A 442 -36.49 15.76 15.11
C ASP A 442 -37.44 14.60 15.56
N LYS A 443 -38.24 14.09 14.63
CA LYS A 443 -39.18 12.97 14.84
C LYS A 443 -38.67 11.61 14.37
N GLY A 444 -37.44 11.55 13.83
CA GLY A 444 -36.83 10.32 13.29
C GLY A 444 -36.50 10.38 11.79
N PRO A 445 -36.10 9.26 11.19
CA PRO A 445 -35.76 9.20 9.77
C PRO A 445 -36.96 9.51 8.88
N VAL A 446 -36.69 10.17 7.75
CA VAL A 446 -37.71 10.43 6.73
C VAL A 446 -38.10 9.11 6.07
N PRO A 447 -39.39 8.71 6.10
CA PRO A 447 -39.84 7.46 5.45
C PRO A 447 -39.64 7.50 3.94
N TYR A 448 -39.33 6.36 3.33
CA TYR A 448 -39.18 6.22 1.88
C TYR A 448 -40.45 6.56 1.09
N SER A 449 -41.63 6.44 1.72
CA SER A 449 -42.91 6.87 1.13
C SER A 449 -43.01 8.35 0.85
N ASN A 450 -42.21 9.16 1.54
CA ASN A 450 -42.27 10.61 1.45
C ASN A 450 -41.33 11.12 0.35
N LYS A 451 -41.71 12.23 -0.28
CA LYS A 451 -40.83 12.97 -1.19
C LYS A 451 -40.19 14.15 -0.48
N VAL A 452 -38.94 14.40 -0.83
CA VAL A 452 -38.12 15.49 -0.29
C VAL A 452 -37.79 16.45 -1.42
N TYR A 453 -38.05 17.73 -1.19
CA TYR A 453 -37.57 18.82 -2.03
C TYR A 453 -36.55 19.64 -1.24
N VAL A 454 -35.30 19.63 -1.66
CA VAL A 454 -34.23 20.40 -1.02
C VAL A 454 -34.15 21.79 -1.63
N HIS A 455 -34.32 22.81 -0.80
CA HIS A 455 -34.27 24.20 -1.24
C HIS A 455 -32.86 24.75 -1.21
N ARG A 456 -32.14 24.49 -0.13
CA ARG A 456 -30.75 24.94 0.06
C ARG A 456 -30.04 24.10 1.12
N LEU A 457 -28.73 24.20 1.12
CA LEU A 457 -27.82 23.53 2.02
C LEU A 457 -26.96 24.51 2.77
N LEU A 458 -26.63 24.18 4.02
CA LEU A 458 -25.60 24.85 4.80
C LEU A 458 -24.53 23.79 5.15
N PRO A 459 -23.39 23.75 4.43
CA PRO A 459 -22.29 22.86 4.78
C PRO A 459 -21.57 23.34 6.04
N GLU A 460 -21.33 22.42 6.99
CA GLU A 460 -20.42 22.65 8.11
C GLU A 460 -19.00 22.29 7.64
N ILE A 461 -18.29 23.25 7.11
CA ILE A 461 -17.03 23.08 6.42
C ILE A 461 -15.93 23.94 7.00
N ALA A 462 -14.71 23.42 7.05
CA ALA A 462 -13.49 24.15 7.40
C ALA A 462 -12.46 24.01 6.29
N GLY A 463 -11.57 24.99 6.15
CA GLY A 463 -10.51 25.03 5.15
C GLY A 463 -10.41 26.37 4.45
N THR A 464 -9.92 26.40 3.22
CA THR A 464 -9.74 27.59 2.39
C THR A 464 -10.25 27.35 0.97
N GLY A 465 -10.60 28.42 0.25
CA GLY A 465 -10.99 28.36 -1.16
C GLY A 465 -12.46 28.06 -1.38
N LYS A 466 -12.78 27.20 -2.33
CA LYS A 466 -14.16 26.94 -2.78
C LYS A 466 -14.49 25.45 -2.79
N ILE A 467 -15.78 25.16 -2.60
CA ILE A 467 -16.32 23.82 -2.78
C ILE A 467 -17.57 23.86 -3.68
N ASN A 468 -17.67 22.91 -4.57
CA ASN A 468 -18.83 22.69 -5.41
C ASN A 468 -19.73 21.64 -4.75
N ILE A 469 -21.03 21.93 -4.65
CA ILE A 469 -22.01 21.02 -4.07
C ILE A 469 -23.16 20.84 -5.07
N THR A 470 -23.56 19.61 -5.31
CA THR A 470 -24.68 19.28 -6.18
C THR A 470 -25.60 18.32 -5.44
N VAL A 471 -26.88 18.60 -5.45
CA VAL A 471 -27.91 17.71 -4.91
C VAL A 471 -28.64 17.04 -6.04
N GLY A 472 -28.91 15.79 -5.85
CA GLY A 472 -29.69 14.97 -6.77
C GLY A 472 -30.63 14.05 -6.02
N GLY A 473 -31.22 13.13 -6.75
CA GLY A 473 -32.05 12.09 -6.16
C GLY A 473 -32.74 11.20 -7.17
N ALA A 474 -33.44 10.23 -6.65
CA ALA A 474 -34.18 9.26 -7.42
C ALA A 474 -35.55 8.98 -6.80
N ASN A 475 -36.50 8.53 -7.62
CA ASN A 475 -37.85 8.14 -7.18
C ASN A 475 -38.00 6.63 -6.98
N ALA A 476 -37.02 5.85 -7.43
CA ALA A 476 -36.94 4.40 -7.21
C ALA A 476 -35.54 4.02 -6.73
N THR A 477 -35.44 2.98 -5.91
CA THR A 477 -34.18 2.54 -5.27
C THR A 477 -33.12 2.08 -6.27
N ALA A 478 -33.53 1.51 -7.40
CA ALA A 478 -32.63 1.04 -8.46
C ALA A 478 -32.32 2.12 -9.52
N GLN A 479 -32.90 3.32 -9.37
CA GLN A 479 -32.71 4.40 -10.32
C GLN A 479 -31.41 5.16 -10.01
N THR A 480 -30.60 5.43 -11.04
CA THR A 480 -29.46 6.34 -10.93
C THR A 480 -29.95 7.75 -10.55
N PRO A 481 -29.37 8.39 -9.55
CA PRO A 481 -29.76 9.75 -9.17
C PRO A 481 -29.60 10.73 -10.31
N THR A 482 -30.60 11.58 -10.50
CA THR A 482 -30.52 12.75 -11.39
C THR A 482 -30.07 13.94 -10.57
N TYR A 483 -28.97 14.57 -10.97
CA TYR A 483 -28.40 15.71 -10.30
C TYR A 483 -28.95 17.03 -10.88
N GLY A 484 -29.21 17.98 -9.98
CA GLY A 484 -29.62 19.34 -10.34
C GLY A 484 -28.42 20.25 -10.64
N GLN A 485 -28.63 21.55 -10.50
CA GLN A 485 -27.59 22.54 -10.70
C GLN A 485 -26.53 22.46 -9.60
N THR A 486 -25.25 22.59 -9.98
CA THR A 486 -24.14 22.73 -9.04
C THR A 486 -24.12 24.13 -8.43
N GLY A 487 -24.15 24.20 -7.12
CA GLY A 487 -23.89 25.43 -6.38
C GLY A 487 -22.43 25.47 -5.91
N THR A 488 -21.84 26.64 -5.91
CA THR A 488 -20.48 26.88 -5.41
C THR A 488 -20.54 27.80 -4.20
N THR A 489 -19.81 27.45 -3.15
CA THR A 489 -19.64 28.34 -1.98
C THR A 489 -18.18 28.54 -1.67
N SER A 490 -17.81 29.76 -1.21
CA SER A 490 -16.49 30.02 -0.63
C SER A 490 -16.52 29.61 0.84
N ILE A 491 -15.43 28.96 1.30
CA ILE A 491 -15.37 28.38 2.65
C ILE A 491 -15.34 29.42 3.75
N ASP A 492 -14.78 30.59 3.46
CA ASP A 492 -14.54 31.72 4.40
C ASP A 492 -15.61 32.83 4.28
N THR A 493 -16.81 32.51 3.82
CA THR A 493 -17.88 33.49 3.65
C THR A 493 -18.86 33.44 4.81
N ASP A 494 -19.43 34.62 5.18
CA ASP A 494 -20.43 34.73 6.22
C ASP A 494 -21.80 34.12 5.86
N THR A 495 -22.02 33.80 4.59
CA THR A 495 -23.27 33.21 4.11
C THR A 495 -23.01 31.95 3.25
N PRO A 496 -22.63 30.85 3.87
CA PRO A 496 -22.22 29.65 3.16
C PRO A 496 -23.40 28.82 2.59
N TRP A 497 -24.57 29.40 2.45
CA TRP A 497 -25.73 28.71 1.89
C TRP A 497 -25.57 28.44 0.41
N VAL A 498 -25.78 27.18 0.03
CA VAL A 498 -25.83 26.73 -1.35
C VAL A 498 -27.30 26.53 -1.74
N THR A 499 -27.77 27.26 -2.72
CA THR A 499 -29.07 27.03 -3.34
C THR A 499 -28.98 25.87 -4.30
N THR A 500 -29.94 24.95 -4.21
CA THR A 500 -30.03 23.80 -5.09
C THR A 500 -31.32 23.86 -5.90
N GLN A 501 -31.27 23.40 -7.13
CA GLN A 501 -32.44 23.20 -7.96
C GLN A 501 -32.56 21.71 -8.27
N GLN A 502 -33.52 21.05 -7.67
CA GLN A 502 -33.82 19.64 -7.98
C GLN A 502 -35.33 19.39 -7.93
N ASN A 503 -35.77 18.37 -8.56
CA ASN A 503 -37.14 17.89 -8.44
C ASN A 503 -37.36 17.18 -7.09
N SER A 504 -38.60 17.10 -6.65
CA SER A 504 -38.99 16.34 -5.47
C SER A 504 -38.69 14.85 -5.68
N VAL A 505 -37.94 14.23 -4.77
CA VAL A 505 -37.42 12.88 -4.88
C VAL A 505 -37.65 12.07 -3.60
N ARG A 506 -37.69 10.74 -3.71
CA ARG A 506 -37.82 9.84 -2.54
C ARG A 506 -36.46 9.57 -1.87
N THR A 507 -35.39 9.46 -2.68
CA THR A 507 -34.03 9.27 -2.18
C THR A 507 -33.19 10.47 -2.59
N VAL A 508 -32.54 11.10 -1.63
CA VAL A 508 -31.65 12.24 -1.87
C VAL A 508 -30.23 11.74 -2.10
N ALA A 509 -29.54 12.34 -3.06
CA ALA A 509 -28.12 12.13 -3.31
C ALA A 509 -27.37 13.45 -3.18
N VAL A 510 -26.14 13.39 -2.74
CA VAL A 510 -25.26 14.56 -2.64
C VAL A 510 -23.89 14.25 -3.21
N LYS A 511 -23.36 15.22 -3.94
CA LYS A 511 -22.02 15.21 -4.49
C LYS A 511 -21.34 16.53 -4.15
N PHE A 512 -20.09 16.46 -3.66
CA PHE A 512 -19.32 17.67 -3.42
C PHE A 512 -17.82 17.42 -3.63
N GLY A 513 -17.08 18.50 -3.88
CA GLY A 513 -15.65 18.45 -4.11
C GLY A 513 -15.09 19.73 -4.70
N SER A 514 -13.80 19.70 -5.00
CA SER A 514 -13.09 20.80 -5.66
C SER A 514 -11.98 20.26 -6.56
N ASN A 515 -11.56 21.05 -7.53
CA ASN A 515 -10.45 20.73 -8.43
C ASN A 515 -9.42 21.86 -8.55
N ASP A 516 -9.30 22.71 -7.55
CA ASP A 516 -8.32 23.79 -7.50
C ASP A 516 -7.13 23.41 -6.60
N ALA A 517 -5.93 23.84 -6.95
CA ALA A 517 -4.71 23.56 -6.20
C ALA A 517 -4.63 24.29 -4.87
N THR A 518 -5.41 25.35 -4.69
CA THR A 518 -5.44 26.18 -3.47
C THR A 518 -6.54 25.76 -2.49
N ASP A 519 -7.51 24.99 -2.97
CA ASP A 519 -8.65 24.58 -2.14
C ASP A 519 -8.25 23.51 -1.14
N THR A 520 -8.58 23.76 0.12
CA THR A 520 -8.59 22.74 1.18
C THR A 520 -9.98 22.69 1.77
N TRP A 521 -10.50 21.51 2.03
CA TRP A 521 -11.78 21.39 2.70
C TRP A 521 -11.87 20.16 3.58
N LYS A 522 -12.62 20.35 4.67
CA LYS A 522 -12.98 19.32 5.64
C LYS A 522 -14.45 19.50 5.99
N MET A 523 -15.30 18.57 5.58
CA MET A 523 -16.75 18.59 5.77
C MET A 523 -17.11 17.74 6.98
N SER A 524 -17.73 18.35 8.01
CA SER A 524 -18.16 17.65 9.23
C SER A 524 -19.63 17.28 9.22
N ALA A 525 -20.48 18.11 8.63
CA ALA A 525 -21.90 17.84 8.47
C ALA A 525 -22.51 18.69 7.36
N MET A 526 -23.73 18.37 7.02
CA MET A 526 -24.55 19.15 6.09
C MET A 526 -25.93 19.37 6.70
N ASN A 527 -26.33 20.62 6.81
CA ASN A 527 -27.67 21.02 7.24
C ASN A 527 -28.53 21.29 6.02
N TRP A 528 -29.70 20.72 6.00
CA TRP A 528 -30.61 20.74 4.87
C TRP A 528 -31.82 21.60 5.21
N GLN A 529 -32.22 22.46 4.30
CA GLN A 529 -33.50 23.12 4.34
C GLN A 529 -34.38 22.52 3.25
N ALA A 530 -35.32 21.72 3.66
CA ALA A 530 -36.11 20.91 2.75
C ALA A 530 -37.61 20.95 3.09
N THR A 531 -38.44 20.67 2.11
CA THR A 531 -39.87 20.36 2.32
C THR A 531 -40.04 18.85 2.16
N VAL A 532 -40.65 18.24 3.17
CA VAL A 532 -41.03 16.82 3.13
C VAL A 532 -42.53 16.74 2.90
N THR A 533 -42.93 16.03 1.87
CA THR A 533 -44.33 15.82 1.50
C THR A 533 -44.69 14.35 1.55
N GLU A 534 -45.81 14.01 2.14
CA GLU A 534 -46.37 12.67 2.04
C GLU A 534 -46.95 12.48 0.63
N ASP A 535 -46.61 11.37 -0.04
CA ASP A 535 -47.36 10.99 -1.24
C ASP A 535 -48.75 10.52 -0.77
N ALA A 536 -49.78 11.20 -1.19
CA ALA A 536 -51.13 10.67 -1.11
C ALA A 536 -51.21 9.51 -2.09
N PHE A 537 -51.36 8.30 -1.57
CA PHE A 537 -51.64 7.11 -2.36
C PHE A 537 -53.04 7.19 -2.97
#